data_1459853bcf6dc40221cbdfeb17b92637
#
_entry.id   1459853bcf6dc40221cbdfeb17b92637
#
_cell.length_a   1.000
_cell.length_b   1.000
_cell.length_c   1.000
_cell.angle_alpha   90.00
_cell.angle_beta   90.00
_cell.angle_gamma   90.00
#
_symmetry.space_group_name_H-M   'P 1'
#
loop_
_entity.id
_entity.type
_entity.pdbx_description
1 polymer ?
#
loop_
_entity_poly.entity_id
_entity_poly.type
_entity_poly.pdbx_seq_one_letter_code
_entity_poly.pdbx_strand_id
1 'polypeptide(L)'
;MKNILVVTGGCGFVGSNLIQYLLDKTNYKIISLDDYSSGSKKNQINNSRVKYIKGHTKDIGTILKRNIKKINSLFHFGEFARIYQSFLQMDRCIQSNTIGTNAIFNFCLKNKIKLIYSATSASLGNRGNDRNLSPYAFTKAKNLELLENLKKWFDFKY
;
A
#
# COMPACT_ATOMS: atom_id res chain seq x y z
N MET A 1 0.96 21.83 9.49
CA MET A 1 -0.34 21.17 9.22
C MET A 1 -0.11 19.95 8.32
N LYS A 2 -0.70 18.77 8.65
CA LYS A 2 -0.62 17.56 7.81
C LYS A 2 -1.61 17.68 6.65
N ASN A 3 -1.11 17.89 5.44
CA ASN A 3 -1.92 18.17 4.25
C ASN A 3 -1.60 17.25 3.05
N ILE A 4 -0.88 16.15 3.28
CA ILE A 4 -0.51 15.18 2.24
C ILE A 4 -1.16 13.83 2.54
N LEU A 5 -1.78 13.24 1.53
CA LEU A 5 -2.15 11.82 1.50
C LEU A 5 -1.15 11.07 0.61
N VAL A 6 -0.76 9.89 1.03
CA VAL A 6 0.11 9.01 0.23
C VAL A 6 -0.72 7.84 -0.27
N VAL A 7 -0.59 7.52 -1.57
CA VAL A 7 -1.23 6.34 -2.18
C VAL A 7 -0.13 5.52 -2.85
N THR A 8 0.16 4.34 -2.34
CA THR A 8 1.03 3.39 -3.03
C THR A 8 0.22 2.54 -3.99
N GLY A 9 0.78 2.16 -5.13
CA GLY A 9 0.03 1.51 -6.20
C GLY A 9 -0.97 2.47 -6.89
N GLY A 10 -0.67 3.77 -6.88
CA GLY A 10 -1.59 4.81 -7.37
C GLY A 10 -1.75 4.85 -8.89
N CYS A 11 -0.99 4.07 -9.64
CA CYS A 11 -1.15 3.89 -11.09
C CYS A 11 -1.85 2.56 -11.45
N GLY A 12 -2.24 1.77 -10.44
CA GLY A 12 -3.14 0.62 -10.58
C GLY A 12 -4.62 1.05 -10.64
N PHE A 13 -5.51 0.08 -10.86
CA PHE A 13 -6.95 0.34 -10.97
C PHE A 13 -7.53 0.98 -9.70
N VAL A 14 -7.35 0.35 -8.54
CA VAL A 14 -7.91 0.86 -7.26
C VAL A 14 -7.28 2.19 -6.88
N GLY A 15 -5.93 2.29 -6.95
CA GLY A 15 -5.20 3.48 -6.54
C GLY A 15 -5.54 4.71 -7.38
N SER A 16 -5.67 4.59 -8.71
CA SER A 16 -6.03 5.72 -9.58
C SER A 16 -7.45 6.21 -9.34
N ASN A 17 -8.41 5.31 -9.17
CA ASN A 17 -9.78 5.66 -8.83
C ASN A 17 -9.88 6.35 -7.45
N LEU A 18 -9.11 5.86 -6.46
CA LEU A 18 -9.06 6.54 -5.17
C LEU A 18 -8.44 7.94 -5.29
N ILE A 19 -7.37 8.12 -6.06
CA ILE A 19 -6.76 9.43 -6.29
C ILE A 19 -7.79 10.40 -6.88
N GLN A 20 -8.55 9.97 -7.91
CA GLN A 20 -9.61 10.80 -8.49
C GLN A 20 -10.64 11.19 -7.43
N TYR A 21 -11.15 10.23 -6.67
CA TYR A 21 -12.11 10.48 -5.60
C TYR A 21 -11.59 11.48 -4.55
N LEU A 22 -10.33 11.32 -4.12
CA LEU A 22 -9.71 12.22 -3.14
C LEU A 22 -9.54 13.64 -3.68
N LEU A 23 -9.23 13.79 -4.96
CA LEU A 23 -9.16 15.09 -5.63
C LEU A 23 -10.52 15.80 -5.66
N ASP A 24 -11.59 15.05 -5.88
CA ASP A 24 -12.95 15.60 -5.97
C ASP A 24 -13.53 15.94 -4.60
N LYS A 25 -13.19 15.18 -3.57
CA LYS A 25 -13.81 15.28 -2.24
C LYS A 25 -12.96 15.97 -1.19
N THR A 26 -11.69 16.27 -1.47
CA THR A 26 -10.78 16.85 -0.48
C THR A 26 -9.86 17.91 -1.10
N ASN A 27 -9.23 18.71 -0.23
CA ASN A 27 -8.21 19.68 -0.64
C ASN A 27 -6.77 19.20 -0.36
N TYR A 28 -6.59 17.91 -0.04
CA TYR A 28 -5.26 17.36 0.20
C TYR A 28 -4.39 17.35 -1.06
N LYS A 29 -3.08 17.50 -0.86
CA LYS A 29 -2.08 17.10 -1.85
C LYS A 29 -1.87 15.60 -1.79
N ILE A 30 -1.61 14.98 -2.93
CA ILE A 30 -1.47 13.52 -3.03
C ILE A 30 -0.06 13.19 -3.53
N ILE A 31 0.61 12.25 -2.89
CA ILE A 31 1.82 11.62 -3.41
C ILE A 31 1.46 10.18 -3.78
N SER A 32 1.58 9.86 -5.06
CA SER A 32 1.42 8.50 -5.59
C SER A 32 2.79 7.86 -5.74
N LEU A 33 3.01 6.73 -5.09
CA LEU A 33 4.22 5.90 -5.24
C LEU A 33 3.86 4.61 -5.96
N ASP A 34 4.47 4.34 -7.12
CA ASP A 34 4.20 3.16 -7.94
C ASP A 34 5.49 2.72 -8.66
N ASP A 35 5.75 1.43 -8.74
CA ASP A 35 6.90 0.89 -9.48
C ASP A 35 6.58 0.56 -10.94
N TYR A 36 5.29 0.69 -11.31
CA TYR A 36 4.71 0.34 -12.61
C TYR A 36 4.82 -1.14 -12.97
N SER A 37 4.96 -1.99 -11.98
CA SER A 37 5.05 -3.43 -12.19
C SER A 37 3.74 -4.05 -12.71
N SER A 38 2.60 -3.43 -12.36
CA SER A 38 1.27 -3.78 -12.89
C SER A 38 0.42 -2.54 -13.20
N GLY A 39 0.79 -1.39 -12.66
CA GLY A 39 0.18 -0.10 -12.95
C GLY A 39 0.64 0.47 -14.29
N SER A 40 -0.09 1.45 -14.81
CA SER A 40 0.21 2.14 -16.06
C SER A 40 0.30 3.65 -15.87
N LYS A 41 1.28 4.28 -16.55
CA LYS A 41 1.35 5.75 -16.62
C LYS A 41 0.09 6.38 -17.22
N LYS A 42 -0.65 5.64 -18.05
CA LYS A 42 -1.92 6.09 -18.63
C LYS A 42 -3.00 6.36 -17.57
N ASN A 43 -2.86 5.76 -16.37
CA ASN A 43 -3.77 5.98 -15.24
C ASN A 43 -3.39 7.20 -14.39
N GLN A 44 -2.35 7.94 -14.78
CA GLN A 44 -1.99 9.18 -14.08
C GLN A 44 -3.00 10.29 -14.40
N ILE A 45 -3.44 10.97 -13.36
CA ILE A 45 -4.34 12.11 -13.46
C ILE A 45 -3.49 13.38 -13.53
N ASN A 46 -3.71 14.19 -14.56
CA ASN A 46 -3.04 15.49 -14.70
C ASN A 46 -3.69 16.53 -13.77
N ASN A 47 -3.15 16.67 -12.57
CA ASN A 47 -3.63 17.62 -11.58
C ASN A 47 -2.46 18.14 -10.72
N SER A 48 -2.36 19.45 -10.50
CA SER A 48 -1.27 20.08 -9.74
C SER A 48 -1.17 19.63 -8.27
N ARG A 49 -2.23 19.05 -7.72
CA ARG A 49 -2.24 18.49 -6.36
C ARG A 49 -1.69 17.07 -6.28
N VAL A 50 -1.41 16.39 -7.41
CA VAL A 50 -0.87 15.02 -7.42
C VAL A 50 0.57 15.00 -7.88
N LYS A 51 1.44 14.40 -7.08
CA LYS A 51 2.83 14.12 -7.46
C LYS A 51 3.02 12.61 -7.62
N TYR A 52 3.35 12.15 -8.81
CA TYR A 52 3.69 10.76 -9.09
C TYR A 52 5.19 10.53 -8.92
N ILE A 53 5.55 9.50 -8.16
CA ILE A 53 6.94 9.09 -7.92
C ILE A 53 7.06 7.63 -8.36
N LYS A 54 8.02 7.33 -9.24
CA LYS A 54 8.38 5.95 -9.57
C LYS A 54 9.30 5.41 -8.48
N GLY A 55 8.90 4.29 -7.86
CA GLY A 55 9.72 3.63 -6.85
C GLY A 55 9.01 2.46 -6.18
N HIS A 56 9.80 1.59 -5.55
CA HIS A 56 9.31 0.44 -4.82
C HIS A 56 8.93 0.82 -3.38
N THR A 57 7.90 0.20 -2.83
CA THR A 57 7.40 0.44 -1.45
C THR A 57 8.46 0.18 -0.38
N LYS A 58 9.43 -0.74 -0.62
CA LYS A 58 10.55 -0.99 0.30
C LYS A 58 11.40 0.26 0.60
N ASP A 59 11.44 1.21 -0.34
CA ASP A 59 12.27 2.41 -0.26
C ASP A 59 11.50 3.63 0.25
N ILE A 60 10.27 3.45 0.77
CA ILE A 60 9.35 4.54 1.16
C ILE A 60 9.98 5.54 2.13
N GLY A 61 10.76 5.06 3.08
CA GLY A 61 11.42 5.91 4.07
C GLY A 61 12.38 6.92 3.46
N THR A 62 13.15 6.50 2.45
CA THR A 62 14.07 7.35 1.69
C THR A 62 13.29 8.30 0.77
N ILE A 63 12.33 7.75 0.02
CA ILE A 63 11.53 8.49 -0.97
C ILE A 63 10.74 9.63 -0.31
N LEU A 64 10.13 9.38 0.85
CA LEU A 64 9.27 10.36 1.53
C LEU A 64 9.96 11.12 2.67
N LYS A 65 11.26 10.97 2.88
CA LYS A 65 12.02 11.59 3.99
C LYS A 65 11.69 13.07 4.21
N ARG A 66 11.60 13.84 3.13
CA ARG A 66 11.32 15.30 3.19
C ARG A 66 9.85 15.65 3.44
N ASN A 67 8.95 14.67 3.35
CA ASN A 67 7.50 14.89 3.42
C ASN A 67 6.88 14.39 4.73
N ILE A 68 7.59 13.62 5.55
CA ILE A 68 7.10 12.89 6.73
C ILE A 68 6.19 13.75 7.60
N LYS A 69 6.65 14.95 8.00
CA LYS A 69 5.89 15.83 8.89
C LYS A 69 4.57 16.35 8.31
N LYS A 70 4.40 16.27 6.97
CA LYS A 70 3.22 16.76 6.25
C LYS A 70 2.22 15.65 5.92
N ILE A 71 2.60 14.38 6.10
CA ILE A 71 1.73 13.23 5.78
C ILE A 71 0.66 13.09 6.85
N ASN A 72 -0.60 13.05 6.40
CA ASN A 72 -1.77 12.77 7.23
C ASN A 72 -2.02 11.27 7.33
N SER A 73 -2.19 10.61 6.17
CA SER A 73 -2.51 9.18 6.08
C SER A 73 -1.85 8.55 4.85
N LEU A 74 -1.69 7.23 4.89
CA LEU A 74 -1.15 6.44 3.80
C LEU A 74 -2.14 5.33 3.43
N PHE A 75 -2.49 5.25 2.15
CA PHE A 75 -3.29 4.19 1.53
C PHE A 75 -2.35 3.22 0.81
N HIS A 76 -2.36 1.96 1.22
CA HIS A 76 -1.42 0.98 0.69
C HIS A 76 -2.10 -0.03 -0.24
N PHE A 77 -1.90 0.18 -1.56
CA PHE A 77 -2.33 -0.71 -2.65
C PHE A 77 -1.15 -1.21 -3.50
N GLY A 78 0.07 -0.73 -3.23
CA GLY A 78 1.29 -1.08 -3.97
C GLY A 78 1.81 -2.47 -3.59
N GLU A 79 1.02 -3.50 -3.88
CA GLU A 79 1.31 -4.90 -3.62
C GLU A 79 1.07 -5.75 -4.87
N PHE A 80 1.70 -6.92 -4.90
CA PHE A 80 1.41 -7.94 -5.92
C PHE A 80 0.00 -8.50 -5.68
N ALA A 81 -0.92 -8.34 -6.64
CA ALA A 81 -2.35 -8.61 -6.47
C ALA A 81 -2.89 -9.63 -7.51
N ARG A 82 -2.16 -10.71 -7.77
CA ARG A 82 -2.52 -11.74 -8.76
C ARG A 82 -2.33 -13.14 -8.18
N ILE A 83 -3.44 -13.87 -7.94
CA ILE A 83 -3.40 -15.20 -7.31
C ILE A 83 -2.58 -16.18 -8.16
N TYR A 84 -2.98 -16.46 -9.39
CA TYR A 84 -2.31 -17.43 -10.26
C TYR A 84 -0.84 -17.06 -10.52
N GLN A 85 -0.59 -15.80 -10.88
CA GLN A 85 0.78 -15.34 -11.15
C GLN A 85 1.69 -15.38 -9.91
N SER A 86 1.14 -15.41 -8.70
CA SER A 86 1.95 -15.51 -7.48
C SER A 86 2.69 -16.85 -7.37
N PHE A 87 2.19 -17.91 -7.97
CA PHE A 87 2.91 -19.19 -8.07
C PHE A 87 4.09 -19.12 -9.06
N LEU A 88 3.89 -18.40 -10.18
CA LEU A 88 4.90 -18.27 -11.22
C LEU A 88 5.96 -17.21 -10.90
N GLN A 89 5.62 -16.24 -10.08
CA GLN A 89 6.45 -15.09 -9.72
C GLN A 89 6.53 -14.93 -8.20
N MET A 90 6.80 -16.04 -7.50
CA MET A 90 6.78 -16.08 -6.03
C MET A 90 7.74 -15.06 -5.42
N ASP A 91 8.98 -14.95 -5.91
CA ASP A 91 9.97 -13.99 -5.41
C ASP A 91 9.44 -12.56 -5.49
N ARG A 92 8.78 -12.22 -6.58
CA ARG A 92 8.22 -10.90 -6.79
C ARG A 92 7.02 -10.65 -5.86
N CYS A 93 6.19 -11.66 -5.63
CA CYS A 93 5.11 -11.60 -4.65
C CYS A 93 5.67 -11.37 -3.24
N ILE A 94 6.69 -12.10 -2.83
CA ILE A 94 7.34 -11.95 -1.52
C ILE A 94 8.00 -10.57 -1.39
N GLN A 95 8.77 -10.12 -2.39
CA GLN A 95 9.41 -8.81 -2.38
C GLN A 95 8.40 -7.67 -2.21
N SER A 96 7.29 -7.75 -2.93
CA SER A 96 6.24 -6.71 -2.86
C SER A 96 5.44 -6.80 -1.57
N ASN A 97 4.85 -7.98 -1.28
CA ASN A 97 3.84 -8.12 -0.24
C ASN A 97 4.44 -8.33 1.15
N THR A 98 5.65 -8.86 1.26
CA THR A 98 6.31 -9.04 2.56
C THR A 98 7.29 -7.91 2.82
N ILE A 99 8.33 -7.76 2.01
CA ILE A 99 9.39 -6.77 2.26
C ILE A 99 8.85 -5.34 2.05
N GLY A 100 8.16 -5.10 0.93
CA GLY A 100 7.58 -3.79 0.63
C GLY A 100 6.54 -3.36 1.66
N THR A 101 5.61 -4.26 2.02
CA THR A 101 4.56 -3.97 2.99
C THR A 101 5.12 -3.79 4.40
N ASN A 102 6.10 -4.60 4.83
CA ASN A 102 6.77 -4.40 6.11
C ASN A 102 7.46 -3.02 6.19
N ALA A 103 8.07 -2.55 5.10
CA ALA A 103 8.65 -1.21 5.06
C ALA A 103 7.56 -0.12 5.24
N ILE A 104 6.37 -0.29 4.64
CA ILE A 104 5.23 0.60 4.84
C ILE A 104 4.76 0.60 6.30
N PHE A 105 4.60 -0.58 6.92
CA PHE A 105 4.17 -0.70 8.31
C PHE A 105 5.15 0.01 9.26
N ASN A 106 6.44 -0.28 9.13
CA ASN A 106 7.48 0.36 9.91
C ASN A 106 7.53 1.88 9.70
N PHE A 107 7.39 2.33 8.45
CA PHE A 107 7.34 3.76 8.13
C PHE A 107 6.16 4.46 8.82
N CYS A 108 4.97 3.88 8.71
CA CYS A 108 3.75 4.44 9.31
C CYS A 108 3.81 4.40 10.84
N LEU A 109 4.23 3.28 11.43
CA LEU A 109 4.37 3.12 12.88
C LEU A 109 5.36 4.13 13.47
N LYS A 110 6.59 4.18 12.93
CA LYS A 110 7.66 5.06 13.41
C LYS A 110 7.31 6.54 13.32
N ASN A 111 6.53 6.93 12.33
CA ASN A 111 6.18 8.33 12.07
C ASN A 111 4.75 8.70 12.54
N LYS A 112 4.05 7.78 13.22
CA LYS A 112 2.67 7.98 13.70
C LYS A 112 1.73 8.44 12.58
N ILE A 113 1.82 7.77 11.41
CA ILE A 113 0.98 8.01 10.24
C ILE A 113 -0.12 6.95 10.23
N LYS A 114 -1.39 7.38 10.09
CA LYS A 114 -2.51 6.45 9.93
C LYS A 114 -2.35 5.66 8.63
N LEU A 115 -2.42 4.34 8.72
CA LEU A 115 -2.38 3.44 7.58
C LEU A 115 -3.81 3.01 7.20
N ILE A 116 -4.12 3.01 5.92
CA ILE A 116 -5.28 2.33 5.35
C ILE A 116 -4.73 1.19 4.48
N TYR A 117 -4.91 -0.04 4.96
CA TYR A 117 -4.37 -1.23 4.32
C TYR A 117 -5.43 -1.95 3.49
N SER A 118 -5.10 -2.30 2.26
CA SER A 118 -5.97 -3.09 1.39
C SER A 118 -5.87 -4.57 1.73
N ALA A 119 -6.82 -5.10 2.47
CA ALA A 119 -6.95 -6.54 2.70
C ALA A 119 -7.53 -7.27 1.47
N THR A 120 -7.68 -8.59 1.56
CA THR A 120 -8.25 -9.41 0.50
C THR A 120 -9.09 -10.54 1.07
N SER A 121 -10.19 -10.88 0.40
CA SER A 121 -10.98 -12.08 0.70
C SER A 121 -10.22 -13.39 0.45
N ALA A 122 -9.17 -13.38 -0.37
CA ALA A 122 -8.30 -14.53 -0.58
C ALA A 122 -7.60 -14.99 0.72
N SER A 123 -7.40 -14.09 1.69
CA SER A 123 -6.88 -14.43 3.02
C SER A 123 -7.89 -15.18 3.89
N LEU A 124 -9.16 -15.22 3.49
CA LEU A 124 -10.22 -15.98 4.15
C LEU A 124 -10.38 -17.39 3.56
N GLY A 125 -9.65 -17.74 2.52
CA GLY A 125 -9.68 -18.94 1.70
C GLY A 125 -10.54 -20.09 2.22
N ASN A 126 -11.29 -20.76 1.37
CA ASN A 126 -12.16 -21.89 1.75
C ASN A 126 -13.05 -21.58 2.97
N ARG A 127 -13.75 -20.43 2.95
CA ARG A 127 -14.60 -19.94 4.05
C ARG A 127 -13.85 -19.75 5.38
N GLY A 128 -12.59 -19.39 5.34
CA GLY A 128 -11.74 -19.20 6.51
C GLY A 128 -10.94 -20.44 6.95
N ASN A 129 -11.17 -21.59 6.32
CA ASN A 129 -10.50 -22.84 6.69
C ASN A 129 -9.09 -22.98 6.11
N ASP A 130 -8.77 -22.25 5.04
CA ASP A 130 -7.43 -22.27 4.44
C ASP A 130 -7.01 -20.87 3.98
N ARG A 131 -6.10 -20.27 4.73
CA ARG A 131 -5.51 -18.94 4.45
C ARG A 131 -4.28 -19.03 3.54
N ASN A 132 -3.86 -20.22 3.18
CA ASN A 132 -2.58 -20.47 2.52
C ASN A 132 -2.73 -21.01 1.09
N LEU A 133 -3.87 -20.75 0.44
CA LEU A 133 -4.20 -21.28 -0.90
C LEU A 133 -3.27 -20.80 -2.02
N SER A 134 -2.46 -19.79 -1.78
CA SER A 134 -1.47 -19.28 -2.74
C SER A 134 -0.42 -18.42 -2.03
N PRO A 135 0.76 -18.17 -2.63
CA PRO A 135 1.73 -17.21 -2.10
C PRO A 135 1.11 -15.82 -1.86
N TYR A 136 0.22 -15.38 -2.75
CA TYR A 136 -0.55 -14.13 -2.57
C TYR A 136 -1.43 -14.17 -1.32
N ALA A 137 -2.28 -15.20 -1.18
CA ALA A 137 -3.19 -15.32 -0.02
C ALA A 137 -2.40 -15.43 1.29
N PHE A 138 -1.34 -16.24 1.31
CA PHE A 138 -0.45 -16.39 2.44
C PHE A 138 0.16 -15.06 2.90
N THR A 139 0.78 -14.32 1.98
CA THR A 139 1.42 -13.03 2.32
C THR A 139 0.40 -12.02 2.84
N LYS A 140 -0.78 -11.96 2.25
CA LYS A 140 -1.86 -11.05 2.69
C LYS A 140 -2.39 -11.42 4.07
N ALA A 141 -2.60 -12.73 4.34
CA ALA A 141 -3.03 -13.21 5.66
C ALA A 141 -2.00 -12.88 6.75
N LYS A 142 -0.70 -13.08 6.46
CA LYS A 142 0.37 -12.79 7.42
C LYS A 142 0.54 -11.29 7.66
N ASN A 143 0.30 -10.45 6.67
CA ASN A 143 0.29 -9.01 6.85
C ASN A 143 -0.86 -8.54 7.78
N LEU A 144 -2.06 -9.12 7.65
CA LEU A 144 -3.17 -8.82 8.56
C LEU A 144 -2.86 -9.25 10.00
N GLU A 145 -2.33 -10.46 10.19
CA GLU A 145 -1.91 -10.97 11.49
C GLU A 145 -0.85 -10.05 12.12
N LEU A 146 0.12 -9.59 11.32
CA LEU A 146 1.13 -8.63 11.79
C LEU A 146 0.50 -7.29 12.19
N LEU A 147 -0.44 -6.75 11.41
CA LEU A 147 -1.13 -5.49 11.74
C LEU A 147 -1.89 -5.58 13.07
N GLU A 148 -2.61 -6.68 13.32
CA GLU A 148 -3.30 -6.92 14.57
C GLU A 148 -2.32 -6.94 15.76
N ASN A 149 -1.16 -7.56 15.59
CA ASN A 149 -0.12 -7.58 16.60
C ASN A 149 0.55 -6.21 16.79
N LEU A 150 0.84 -5.48 15.71
CA LEU A 150 1.36 -4.11 15.81
C LEU A 150 0.39 -3.18 16.55
N LYS A 151 -0.92 -3.35 16.37
CA LYS A 151 -1.92 -2.63 17.15
C LYS A 151 -1.83 -2.97 18.65
N LYS A 152 -1.71 -4.25 19.01
CA LYS A 152 -1.59 -4.71 20.39
C LYS A 152 -0.30 -4.24 21.05
N TRP A 153 0.82 -4.32 20.32
CA TRP A 153 2.16 -4.01 20.89
C TRP A 153 2.44 -2.51 20.96
N PHE A 154 1.94 -1.71 20.00
CA PHE A 154 2.37 -0.33 19.81
C PHE A 154 1.22 0.68 19.64
N ASP A 155 -0.04 0.28 19.86
CA ASP A 155 -1.23 1.11 19.56
C ASP A 155 -1.21 1.67 18.11
N PHE A 156 -0.76 0.83 17.19
CA PHE A 156 -0.67 1.24 15.77
C PHE A 156 -2.04 1.52 15.18
N LYS A 157 -2.19 2.67 14.53
CA LYS A 157 -3.45 3.10 13.91
C LYS A 157 -3.51 2.70 12.44
N TYR A 158 -4.39 1.74 12.12
CA TYR A 158 -4.68 1.32 10.76
C TYR A 158 -6.18 1.12 10.55
#